data_ea4705c4320f1f8178a3890cc33071de
#
_entry.id   ea4705c4320f1f8178a3890cc33071de
#
_cell.length_a   1.000
_cell.length_b   1.000
_cell.length_c   1.000
_cell.angle_alpha   90.00
_cell.angle_beta   90.00
_cell.angle_gamma   90.00
#
_symmetry.space_group_name_H-M   'P 1'
#
loop_
_entity.id
_entity.type
_entity.pdbx_description
1 polymer ?
#
loop_
_entity_poly.entity_id
_entity_poly.type
_entity_poly.pdbx_seq_one_letter_code
_entity_poly.pdbx_strand_id
1 'polypeptide(L)'
;MKKLKLLAFALIAVLLTSCNNKPEMKITDLHVHLKGKLTIDDAVAKSAAENIDYGIAVNCGLGFPIHKDSQIDSVVAILRNYPQFYLAMQAEGREWMNIFSRESMAKFDYVFTDCMTFTDAKGRRNRIWMPDETWIDDEQEFMDYMVNTLVTILNNEPVNIYVNATFLPAQMADRYDSFWTPERMDKVINAAKAKNIAIEINNRYKIPSADFIKRAKKAGVKFTVGTNNADENFSGAEYARKMIKECKLTEEDFWMPVKKTRI
;
A
#
# COMPACT_ATOMS: atom_id res chain seq x y z
N MET A 1 -60.99 -32.39 -51.12
CA MET A 1 -60.83 -31.89 -49.74
C MET A 1 -59.33 -32.14 -49.32
N LYS A 2 -58.48 -31.16 -49.48
CA LYS A 2 -57.07 -31.29 -49.13
C LYS A 2 -56.85 -30.54 -47.78
N LYS A 3 -56.46 -31.26 -46.74
CA LYS A 3 -56.11 -30.70 -45.42
C LYS A 3 -54.71 -30.13 -45.48
N LEU A 4 -54.58 -28.82 -45.29
CA LEU A 4 -53.39 -28.12 -45.20
C LEU A 4 -52.81 -28.25 -43.72
N LYS A 5 -51.69 -28.89 -43.55
CA LYS A 5 -51.01 -28.98 -42.28
C LYS A 5 -50.11 -27.74 -42.12
N LEU A 6 -50.41 -26.86 -41.15
CA LEU A 6 -49.60 -25.77 -40.71
C LEU A 6 -48.47 -26.33 -39.84
N LEU A 7 -47.21 -26.21 -40.31
CA LEU A 7 -46.04 -26.44 -39.48
C LEU A 7 -45.68 -25.11 -38.76
N ALA A 8 -45.85 -25.11 -37.46
CA ALA A 8 -45.34 -24.02 -36.60
C ALA A 8 -43.87 -24.24 -36.35
N PHE A 9 -42.99 -23.37 -36.90
CA PHE A 9 -41.57 -23.29 -36.54
C PHE A 9 -41.46 -22.49 -35.24
N ALA A 10 -41.16 -23.15 -34.14
CA ALA A 10 -40.76 -22.51 -32.90
C ALA A 10 -39.29 -22.06 -33.00
N LEU A 11 -39.07 -20.77 -33.12
CA LEU A 11 -37.74 -20.15 -33.08
C LEU A 11 -37.29 -20.10 -31.62
N ILE A 12 -36.42 -21.01 -31.19
CA ILE A 12 -35.75 -20.96 -29.89
C ILE A 12 -34.62 -19.94 -30.02
N ALA A 13 -34.88 -18.74 -29.52
CA ALA A 13 -33.80 -17.74 -29.32
C ALA A 13 -32.95 -18.15 -28.13
N VAL A 14 -31.80 -18.76 -28.40
CA VAL A 14 -30.77 -19.00 -27.40
C VAL A 14 -30.12 -17.64 -27.07
N LEU A 15 -30.56 -17.04 -25.97
CA LEU A 15 -29.89 -15.89 -25.37
C LEU A 15 -28.50 -16.35 -24.84
N LEU A 16 -27.47 -16.22 -25.68
CA LEU A 16 -26.09 -16.29 -25.25
C LEU A 16 -25.88 -15.08 -24.34
N THR A 17 -26.05 -15.25 -23.03
CA THR A 17 -25.50 -14.34 -22.04
C THR A 17 -23.98 -14.51 -22.08
N SER A 18 -23.34 -13.73 -22.93
CA SER A 18 -21.90 -13.54 -22.89
C SER A 18 -21.59 -12.92 -21.52
N CYS A 19 -21.15 -13.75 -20.59
CA CYS A 19 -20.48 -13.23 -19.39
C CYS A 19 -19.23 -12.52 -19.91
N ASN A 20 -19.31 -11.19 -20.03
CA ASN A 20 -18.16 -10.32 -20.21
C ASN A 20 -17.31 -10.37 -18.93
N ASN A 21 -16.62 -11.47 -18.71
CA ASN A 21 -15.53 -11.54 -17.74
C ASN A 21 -14.41 -10.68 -18.30
N LYS A 22 -14.44 -9.36 -18.00
CA LYS A 22 -13.22 -8.57 -18.16
C LYS A 22 -12.15 -9.28 -17.35
N PRO A 23 -10.94 -9.48 -17.94
CA PRO A 23 -9.84 -10.06 -17.17
C PRO A 23 -9.67 -9.27 -15.88
N GLU A 24 -9.47 -9.99 -14.77
CA GLU A 24 -9.20 -9.36 -13.49
C GLU A 24 -7.93 -8.53 -13.60
N MET A 25 -7.95 -7.32 -13.05
CA MET A 25 -6.80 -6.42 -13.06
C MET A 25 -5.59 -7.10 -12.43
N LYS A 26 -4.46 -7.10 -13.12
CA LYS A 26 -3.20 -7.60 -12.56
C LYS A 26 -2.79 -6.76 -11.36
N ILE A 27 -2.47 -7.43 -10.27
CA ILE A 27 -2.00 -6.78 -9.05
C ILE A 27 -0.47 -6.62 -9.12
N THR A 28 0.01 -5.46 -8.68
CA THR A 28 1.40 -5.24 -8.29
C THR A 28 1.43 -4.92 -6.81
N ASP A 29 2.02 -5.82 -6.02
CA ASP A 29 2.19 -5.65 -4.58
C ASP A 29 3.51 -4.93 -4.32
N LEU A 30 3.43 -3.65 -3.92
CA LEU A 30 4.59 -2.78 -3.74
C LEU A 30 5.11 -2.73 -2.28
N HIS A 31 4.69 -3.68 -1.42
CA HIS A 31 5.11 -3.70 -0.02
C HIS A 31 5.32 -5.13 0.49
N VAL A 32 6.30 -5.82 -0.08
CA VAL A 32 6.69 -7.17 0.31
C VAL A 32 8.04 -7.15 1.01
N HIS A 33 8.15 -7.85 2.14
CA HIS A 33 9.39 -8.02 2.88
C HIS A 33 9.90 -9.46 2.78
N LEU A 34 11.21 -9.61 2.62
CA LEU A 34 11.87 -10.91 2.79
C LEU A 34 12.11 -11.13 4.28
N LYS A 35 11.11 -11.69 4.97
CA LYS A 35 11.11 -11.91 6.42
C LYS A 35 11.03 -13.40 6.79
N GLY A 36 11.50 -13.72 8.00
CA GLY A 36 11.50 -15.10 8.46
C GLY A 36 12.39 -15.98 7.60
N LYS A 37 11.82 -17.05 7.07
CA LYS A 37 12.50 -17.98 6.16
C LYS A 37 12.26 -17.66 4.67
N LEU A 38 11.52 -16.61 4.36
CA LEU A 38 11.21 -16.22 2.98
C LEU A 38 12.47 -15.79 2.25
N THR A 39 12.87 -16.59 1.28
CA THR A 39 13.98 -16.26 0.38
C THR A 39 13.49 -15.45 -0.81
N ILE A 40 14.42 -14.85 -1.53
CA ILE A 40 14.09 -14.15 -2.77
C ILE A 40 13.60 -15.12 -3.85
N ASP A 41 14.10 -16.35 -3.86
CA ASP A 41 13.66 -17.39 -4.82
C ASP A 41 12.23 -17.86 -4.51
N ASP A 42 11.84 -17.93 -3.24
CA ASP A 42 10.44 -18.16 -2.84
C ASP A 42 9.53 -17.04 -3.34
N ALA A 43 9.98 -15.79 -3.25
CA ALA A 43 9.26 -14.65 -3.79
C ALA A 43 9.13 -14.72 -5.32
N VAL A 44 10.15 -15.18 -6.03
CA VAL A 44 10.10 -15.44 -7.48
C VAL A 44 9.06 -16.50 -7.81
N ALA A 45 9.11 -17.65 -7.11
CA ALA A 45 8.17 -18.75 -7.34
C ALA A 45 6.73 -18.31 -7.08
N LYS A 46 6.50 -17.58 -5.98
CA LYS A 46 5.17 -17.09 -5.60
C LYS A 46 4.63 -16.04 -6.57
N SER A 47 5.46 -15.09 -6.99
CA SER A 47 5.10 -14.08 -8.00
C SER A 47 4.59 -14.74 -9.27
N ALA A 48 5.30 -15.78 -9.75
CA ALA A 48 4.91 -16.55 -10.93
C ALA A 48 3.61 -17.33 -10.72
N ALA A 49 3.46 -17.99 -9.57
CA ALA A 49 2.29 -18.81 -9.25
C ALA A 49 1.00 -18.00 -9.10
N GLU A 50 1.07 -16.80 -8.52
CA GLU A 50 -0.08 -15.94 -8.26
C GLU A 50 -0.31 -14.87 -9.35
N ASN A 51 0.63 -14.76 -10.32
CA ASN A 51 0.64 -13.70 -11.33
C ASN A 51 0.56 -12.28 -10.68
N ILE A 52 1.32 -12.09 -9.60
CA ILE A 52 1.45 -10.82 -8.87
C ILE A 52 2.89 -10.33 -9.02
N ASP A 53 3.09 -9.10 -9.49
CA ASP A 53 4.40 -8.46 -9.49
C ASP A 53 4.72 -7.92 -8.09
N TYR A 54 5.98 -8.04 -7.66
CA TYR A 54 6.38 -7.61 -6.32
C TYR A 54 7.36 -6.43 -6.33
N GLY A 55 7.18 -5.56 -5.34
CA GLY A 55 8.18 -4.62 -4.88
C GLY A 55 8.77 -5.09 -3.55
N ILE A 56 10.07 -5.41 -3.56
CA ILE A 56 10.78 -5.86 -2.36
C ILE A 56 11.21 -4.66 -1.56
N ALA A 57 10.71 -4.56 -0.35
CA ALA A 57 10.95 -3.45 0.55
C ALA A 57 11.97 -3.80 1.63
N VAL A 58 12.90 -2.87 1.87
CA VAL A 58 13.86 -2.96 2.97
C VAL A 58 13.61 -1.84 3.97
N ASN A 59 13.60 -2.18 5.27
CA ASN A 59 13.39 -1.22 6.34
C ASN A 59 14.68 -0.43 6.58
N CYS A 60 14.59 0.90 6.40
CA CYS A 60 15.70 1.84 6.45
C CYS A 60 15.44 2.94 7.48
N GLY A 61 16.22 3.04 8.53
CA GLY A 61 16.06 4.05 9.58
C GLY A 61 16.90 3.78 10.81
N LEU A 62 16.78 4.64 11.81
CA LEU A 62 17.46 4.48 13.08
C LEU A 62 16.93 3.24 13.84
N GLY A 63 17.84 2.29 14.12
CA GLY A 63 17.46 1.04 14.78
C GLY A 63 16.82 -0.01 13.87
N PHE A 64 16.82 0.22 12.55
CA PHE A 64 16.37 -0.73 11.54
C PHE A 64 17.55 -1.44 10.86
N PRO A 65 17.32 -2.55 10.12
CA PRO A 65 18.40 -3.32 9.50
C PRO A 65 19.32 -2.47 8.61
N ILE A 66 18.76 -1.55 7.86
CA ILE A 66 19.50 -0.60 7.03
C ILE A 66 19.52 0.76 7.75
N HIS A 67 20.69 1.20 8.18
CA HIS A 67 20.86 2.44 8.95
C HIS A 67 22.06 3.29 8.51
N LYS A 68 22.62 3.01 7.33
CA LYS A 68 23.68 3.79 6.68
C LYS A 68 23.75 3.50 5.18
N ASP A 69 24.25 4.45 4.40
CA ASP A 69 24.33 4.39 2.94
C ASP A 69 25.04 3.13 2.40
N SER A 70 26.15 2.74 3.00
CA SER A 70 26.92 1.56 2.53
C SER A 70 26.15 0.24 2.59
N GLN A 71 25.12 0.13 3.43
CA GLN A 71 24.25 -1.05 3.48
C GLN A 71 23.24 -1.05 2.34
N ILE A 72 22.82 0.13 1.86
CA ILE A 72 21.97 0.26 0.66
C ILE A 72 22.66 -0.34 -0.55
N ASP A 73 23.96 -0.06 -0.73
CA ASP A 73 24.75 -0.60 -1.84
C ASP A 73 24.77 -2.13 -1.85
N SER A 74 24.89 -2.74 -0.68
CA SER A 74 24.87 -4.20 -0.55
C SER A 74 23.52 -4.80 -0.95
N VAL A 75 22.41 -4.19 -0.51
CA VAL A 75 21.05 -4.64 -0.85
C VAL A 75 20.78 -4.47 -2.35
N VAL A 76 21.14 -3.32 -2.90
CA VAL A 76 20.97 -3.05 -4.34
C VAL A 76 21.77 -4.03 -5.17
N ALA A 77 23.01 -4.36 -4.78
CA ALA A 77 23.85 -5.33 -5.48
C ALA A 77 23.21 -6.74 -5.54
N ILE A 78 22.57 -7.17 -4.44
CA ILE A 78 21.86 -8.46 -4.40
C ILE A 78 20.64 -8.42 -5.35
N LEU A 79 19.79 -7.39 -5.22
CA LEU A 79 18.52 -7.31 -5.93
C LEU A 79 18.67 -6.97 -7.42
N ARG A 80 19.84 -6.52 -7.86
CA ARG A 80 20.19 -6.38 -9.30
C ARG A 80 20.01 -7.67 -10.09
N ASN A 81 20.24 -8.82 -9.47
CA ASN A 81 20.11 -10.12 -10.10
C ASN A 81 18.65 -10.56 -10.31
N TYR A 82 17.69 -9.78 -9.80
CA TYR A 82 16.25 -10.07 -9.86
C TYR A 82 15.49 -8.92 -10.52
N PRO A 83 15.67 -8.71 -11.83
CA PRO A 83 15.12 -7.56 -12.56
C PRO A 83 13.58 -7.57 -12.63
N GLN A 84 12.95 -8.71 -12.36
CA GLN A 84 11.48 -8.82 -12.29
C GLN A 84 10.87 -8.03 -11.14
N PHE A 85 11.61 -7.84 -10.03
CA PHE A 85 11.13 -7.11 -8.85
C PHE A 85 11.40 -5.61 -8.95
N TYR A 86 10.56 -4.82 -8.30
CA TYR A 86 10.88 -3.45 -7.93
C TYR A 86 11.64 -3.45 -6.61
N LEU A 87 12.48 -2.45 -6.40
CA LEU A 87 13.24 -2.27 -5.16
C LEU A 87 12.74 -1.03 -4.42
N ALA A 88 12.30 -1.23 -3.18
CA ALA A 88 11.72 -0.19 -2.35
C ALA A 88 12.53 0.09 -1.09
N MET A 89 12.59 1.36 -0.72
CA MET A 89 13.02 1.81 0.58
C MET A 89 11.78 2.07 1.46
N GLN A 90 11.60 1.31 2.53
CA GLN A 90 10.71 1.69 3.62
C GLN A 90 11.45 2.61 4.56
N ALA A 91 11.13 3.89 4.50
CA ALA A 91 11.74 4.93 5.32
C ALA A 91 11.06 4.96 6.70
N GLU A 92 11.83 4.58 7.72
CA GLU A 92 11.37 4.32 9.07
C GLU A 92 11.79 5.41 10.06
N GLY A 93 10.86 5.78 10.94
CA GLY A 93 11.07 6.89 11.88
C GLY A 93 11.04 8.23 11.16
N ARG A 94 11.57 9.27 11.79
CA ARG A 94 11.69 10.62 11.15
C ARG A 94 13.14 11.00 10.92
N GLU A 95 14.04 10.28 11.55
CA GLU A 95 15.49 10.49 11.46
C GLU A 95 16.09 10.07 10.12
N TRP A 96 15.38 9.21 9.35
CA TRP A 96 15.84 8.66 8.08
C TRP A 96 16.31 9.73 7.08
N MET A 97 15.66 10.90 7.08
CA MET A 97 16.00 12.04 6.24
C MET A 97 17.43 12.57 6.46
N ASN A 98 17.99 12.35 7.68
CA ASN A 98 19.34 12.79 8.05
C ASN A 98 20.35 11.63 8.01
N ILE A 99 19.90 10.40 7.85
CA ILE A 99 20.74 9.19 7.83
C ILE A 99 21.21 8.89 6.42
N PHE A 100 20.34 9.04 5.43
CA PHE A 100 20.61 8.63 4.06
C PHE A 100 20.83 9.81 3.13
N SER A 101 21.83 9.69 2.27
CA SER A 101 22.07 10.64 1.20
C SER A 101 21.01 10.53 0.10
N ARG A 102 20.79 11.64 -0.61
CA ARG A 102 19.89 11.63 -1.78
C ARG A 102 20.37 10.66 -2.87
N GLU A 103 21.67 10.49 -3.01
CA GLU A 103 22.29 9.56 -3.95
C GLU A 103 21.94 8.12 -3.60
N SER A 104 22.07 7.74 -2.32
CA SER A 104 21.69 6.40 -1.85
C SER A 104 20.20 6.13 -1.99
N MET A 105 19.35 7.08 -1.62
CA MET A 105 17.90 6.97 -1.82
C MET A 105 17.53 6.83 -3.31
N ALA A 106 18.26 7.50 -4.20
CA ALA A 106 18.01 7.45 -5.62
C ALA A 106 18.29 6.07 -6.25
N LYS A 107 18.90 5.13 -5.54
CA LYS A 107 19.15 3.76 -6.01
C LYS A 107 17.89 2.88 -5.94
N PHE A 108 16.90 3.27 -5.16
CA PHE A 108 15.61 2.58 -5.08
C PHE A 108 14.66 3.02 -6.21
N ASP A 109 13.81 2.11 -6.68
CA ASP A 109 12.78 2.44 -7.67
C ASP A 109 11.75 3.40 -7.05
N TYR A 110 11.45 3.23 -5.76
CA TYR A 110 10.59 4.13 -4.99
C TYR A 110 10.93 4.11 -3.49
N VAL A 111 10.48 5.17 -2.81
CA VAL A 111 10.58 5.33 -1.36
C VAL A 111 9.17 5.48 -0.80
N PHE A 112 8.90 4.80 0.30
CA PHE A 112 7.66 4.96 1.02
C PHE A 112 7.87 5.11 2.52
N THR A 113 6.91 5.69 3.20
CA THR A 113 6.92 5.87 4.66
C THR A 113 5.52 5.76 5.23
N ASP A 114 5.46 5.66 6.54
CA ASP A 114 4.21 5.72 7.31
C ASP A 114 4.29 6.76 8.45
N CYS A 115 3.23 6.84 9.23
CA CYS A 115 3.17 7.63 10.46
C CYS A 115 3.08 6.72 11.70
N MET A 116 3.65 5.51 11.64
CA MET A 116 3.56 4.58 12.77
C MET A 116 4.63 4.86 13.84
N THR A 117 5.66 5.62 13.50
CA THR A 117 6.69 6.09 14.44
C THR A 117 6.75 7.61 14.44
N PHE A 118 6.46 8.25 15.56
CA PHE A 118 6.58 9.70 15.74
C PHE A 118 6.80 10.07 17.22
N THR A 119 7.29 11.28 17.46
CA THR A 119 7.42 11.84 18.80
C THR A 119 6.24 12.76 19.09
N ASP A 120 5.55 12.56 20.20
CA ASP A 120 4.41 13.37 20.59
C ASP A 120 4.80 14.75 21.16
N ALA A 121 3.81 15.57 21.46
CA ALA A 121 4.03 16.92 22.02
C ALA A 121 4.74 16.92 23.38
N LYS A 122 4.76 15.79 24.10
CA LYS A 122 5.45 15.61 25.39
C LYS A 122 6.87 15.04 25.22
N GLY A 123 7.33 14.85 23.97
CA GLY A 123 8.63 14.29 23.67
C GLY A 123 8.71 12.77 23.79
N ARG A 124 7.59 12.06 23.93
CA ARG A 124 7.56 10.60 24.01
C ARG A 124 7.56 10.02 22.59
N ARG A 125 8.46 9.07 22.34
CA ARG A 125 8.48 8.34 21.07
C ARG A 125 7.36 7.30 21.05
N ASN A 126 6.45 7.43 20.12
CA ASN A 126 5.41 6.46 19.87
C ASN A 126 5.83 5.50 18.75
N ARG A 127 5.58 4.20 18.95
CA ARG A 127 5.54 3.15 17.92
C ARG A 127 4.18 2.48 18.00
N ILE A 128 3.22 3.01 17.26
CA ILE A 128 1.79 2.76 17.48
C ILE A 128 1.33 1.32 17.16
N TRP A 129 2.19 0.49 16.57
CA TRP A 129 1.97 -0.95 16.43
C TRP A 129 2.43 -1.76 17.65
N MET A 130 3.07 -1.10 18.64
CA MET A 130 3.55 -1.69 19.88
C MET A 130 2.75 -1.11 21.05
N PRO A 131 1.83 -1.86 21.65
CA PRO A 131 0.97 -1.33 22.71
C PRO A 131 1.75 -0.72 23.88
N ASP A 132 2.87 -1.33 24.26
CA ASP A 132 3.73 -0.88 25.37
C ASP A 132 4.55 0.39 25.04
N GLU A 133 4.57 0.81 23.79
CA GLU A 133 5.28 2.00 23.30
C GLU A 133 4.32 3.02 22.67
N THR A 134 3.04 2.93 23.01
CA THR A 134 1.99 3.82 22.50
C THR A 134 1.39 4.62 23.67
N TRP A 135 1.60 5.93 23.65
CA TRP A 135 1.19 6.84 24.70
C TRP A 135 -0.03 7.64 24.27
N ILE A 136 -1.18 7.31 24.84
CA ILE A 136 -2.47 7.95 24.56
C ILE A 136 -3.03 8.49 25.88
N ASP A 137 -2.97 9.81 26.06
CA ASP A 137 -3.55 10.45 27.25
C ASP A 137 -5.01 10.85 27.00
N ASP A 138 -5.30 11.37 25.81
CA ASP A 138 -6.63 11.62 25.26
C ASP A 138 -6.64 11.15 23.79
N GLU A 139 -7.65 10.39 23.44
CA GLU A 139 -7.71 9.73 22.12
C GLU A 139 -7.97 10.72 20.98
N GLN A 140 -8.75 11.77 21.21
CA GLN A 140 -9.05 12.76 20.17
C GLN A 140 -7.87 13.69 19.95
N GLU A 141 -7.20 14.12 21.00
CA GLU A 141 -5.96 14.90 20.93
C GLU A 141 -4.85 14.09 20.27
N PHE A 142 -4.72 12.81 20.61
CA PHE A 142 -3.77 11.88 19.96
C PHE A 142 -4.02 11.81 18.45
N MET A 143 -5.28 11.64 18.05
CA MET A 143 -5.64 11.57 16.63
C MET A 143 -5.35 12.87 15.88
N ASP A 144 -5.68 14.01 16.47
CA ASP A 144 -5.40 15.32 15.86
C ASP A 144 -3.90 15.55 15.73
N TYR A 145 -3.12 15.17 16.73
CA TYR A 145 -1.66 15.26 16.69
C TYR A 145 -1.08 14.33 15.61
N MET A 146 -1.53 13.08 15.56
CA MET A 146 -1.09 12.09 14.58
C MET A 146 -1.41 12.54 13.15
N VAL A 147 -2.63 13.02 12.89
CA VAL A 147 -3.03 13.53 11.57
C VAL A 147 -2.20 14.75 11.17
N ASN A 148 -1.96 15.69 12.08
CA ASN A 148 -1.13 16.86 11.78
C ASN A 148 0.33 16.48 11.52
N THR A 149 0.87 15.51 12.27
CA THR A 149 2.20 14.94 12.06
C THR A 149 2.28 14.28 10.67
N LEU A 150 1.27 13.48 10.32
CA LEU A 150 1.18 12.84 9.00
C LEU A 150 1.14 13.87 7.88
N VAL A 151 0.33 14.92 7.99
CA VAL A 151 0.30 16.01 7.00
C VAL A 151 1.68 16.66 6.86
N THR A 152 2.39 16.84 7.96
CA THR A 152 3.76 17.38 7.96
C THR A 152 4.72 16.45 7.24
N ILE A 153 4.64 15.13 7.47
CA ILE A 153 5.41 14.10 6.77
C ILE A 153 5.18 14.20 5.26
N LEU A 154 3.90 14.14 4.84
CA LEU A 154 3.54 14.18 3.44
C LEU A 154 3.97 15.47 2.73
N ASN A 155 4.02 16.59 3.44
CA ASN A 155 4.45 17.86 2.87
C ASN A 155 5.96 17.99 2.71
N ASN A 156 6.76 17.32 3.54
CA ASN A 156 8.20 17.59 3.67
C ASN A 156 9.10 16.41 3.28
N GLU A 157 8.62 15.18 3.34
CA GLU A 157 9.46 14.02 3.05
C GLU A 157 9.35 13.60 1.58
N PRO A 158 10.47 13.30 0.89
CA PRO A 158 10.51 12.96 -0.52
C PRO A 158 10.12 11.49 -0.75
N VAL A 159 8.86 11.16 -0.50
CA VAL A 159 8.33 9.80 -0.64
C VAL A 159 7.34 9.70 -1.81
N ASN A 160 7.22 8.50 -2.35
CA ASN A 160 6.30 8.20 -3.45
C ASN A 160 4.96 7.65 -2.95
N ILE A 161 4.98 6.91 -1.82
CA ILE A 161 3.82 6.20 -1.29
C ILE A 161 3.72 6.45 0.21
N TYR A 162 2.50 6.72 0.68
CA TYR A 162 2.11 6.65 2.06
C TYR A 162 1.51 5.27 2.36
N VAL A 163 2.22 4.48 3.16
CA VAL A 163 1.82 3.12 3.51
C VAL A 163 1.19 3.04 4.89
N ASN A 164 0.59 1.89 5.21
CA ASN A 164 -0.16 1.69 6.46
C ASN A 164 -1.21 2.79 6.70
N ALA A 165 -1.78 3.29 5.61
CA ALA A 165 -2.67 4.45 5.64
C ALA A 165 -3.87 4.19 6.54
N THR A 166 -4.11 5.13 7.46
CA THR A 166 -5.17 5.08 8.47
C THR A 166 -5.00 4.03 9.57
N PHE A 167 -3.78 3.52 9.79
CA PHE A 167 -3.51 2.63 10.91
C PHE A 167 -3.88 3.30 12.24
N LEU A 168 -4.47 2.51 13.16
CA LEU A 168 -4.76 2.90 14.53
C LEU A 168 -4.09 1.94 15.51
N PRO A 169 -3.64 2.45 16.68
CA PRO A 169 -3.20 1.59 17.76
C PRO A 169 -4.31 0.64 18.21
N ALA A 170 -3.91 -0.50 18.77
CA ALA A 170 -4.85 -1.55 19.18
C ALA A 170 -5.96 -1.06 20.13
N GLN A 171 -5.64 -0.07 20.99
CA GLN A 171 -6.58 0.51 21.94
C GLN A 171 -7.73 1.29 21.28
N MET A 172 -7.58 1.67 20.00
CA MET A 172 -8.51 2.52 19.27
C MET A 172 -9.09 1.83 18.02
N ALA A 173 -8.52 0.71 17.60
CA ALA A 173 -8.79 0.10 16.29
C ALA A 173 -10.25 -0.36 16.09
N ASP A 174 -10.93 -0.76 17.17
CA ASP A 174 -12.34 -1.19 17.17
C ASP A 174 -13.33 -0.04 16.93
N ARG A 175 -12.88 1.20 17.11
CA ARG A 175 -13.67 2.43 16.93
C ARG A 175 -13.16 3.27 15.74
N TYR A 176 -12.70 2.60 14.68
CA TYR A 176 -12.07 3.23 13.53
C TYR A 176 -12.81 4.45 12.99
N ASP A 177 -14.13 4.34 12.77
CA ASP A 177 -14.93 5.42 12.18
C ASP A 177 -15.10 6.63 13.11
N SER A 178 -14.94 6.43 14.44
CA SER A 178 -14.96 7.53 15.41
C SER A 178 -13.69 8.39 15.36
N PHE A 179 -12.59 7.82 14.87
CA PHE A 179 -11.29 8.49 14.82
C PHE A 179 -10.95 8.98 13.43
N TRP A 180 -11.23 8.19 12.40
CA TRP A 180 -11.06 8.61 11.00
C TRP A 180 -12.33 9.29 10.49
N THR A 181 -12.58 10.52 11.01
CA THR A 181 -13.69 11.35 10.55
C THR A 181 -13.46 11.87 9.13
N PRO A 182 -14.53 12.28 8.41
CA PRO A 182 -14.39 12.90 7.10
C PRO A 182 -13.35 14.02 7.04
N GLU A 183 -13.30 14.88 8.05
CA GLU A 183 -12.38 16.02 8.12
C GLU A 183 -10.92 15.56 8.22
N ARG A 184 -10.63 14.54 9.03
CA ARG A 184 -9.29 13.97 9.20
C ARG A 184 -8.85 13.25 7.93
N MET A 185 -9.76 12.47 7.32
CA MET A 185 -9.51 11.83 6.03
C MET A 185 -9.16 12.86 4.96
N ASP A 186 -9.95 13.91 4.82
CA ASP A 186 -9.78 14.93 3.79
C ASP A 186 -8.46 15.72 3.99
N LYS A 187 -8.02 15.99 5.23
CA LYS A 187 -6.70 16.59 5.51
C LYS A 187 -5.57 15.74 4.92
N VAL A 188 -5.58 14.43 5.18
CA VAL A 188 -4.55 13.51 4.70
C VAL A 188 -4.60 13.36 3.17
N ILE A 189 -5.79 13.18 2.62
CA ILE A 189 -6.03 13.04 1.17
C ILE A 189 -5.53 14.28 0.43
N ASN A 190 -5.84 15.47 0.93
CA ASN A 190 -5.41 16.72 0.30
C ASN A 190 -3.89 16.89 0.35
N ALA A 191 -3.23 16.52 1.46
CA ALA A 191 -1.78 16.55 1.56
C ALA A 191 -1.11 15.57 0.59
N ALA A 192 -1.60 14.34 0.51
CA ALA A 192 -1.11 13.33 -0.43
C ALA A 192 -1.30 13.80 -1.88
N LYS A 193 -2.49 14.34 -2.22
CA LYS A 193 -2.78 14.88 -3.55
C LYS A 193 -1.86 16.02 -3.94
N ALA A 194 -1.62 16.98 -3.05
CA ALA A 194 -0.78 18.15 -3.31
C ALA A 194 0.68 17.77 -3.66
N LYS A 195 1.14 16.62 -3.19
CA LYS A 195 2.51 16.11 -3.41
C LYS A 195 2.59 14.95 -4.39
N ASN A 196 1.47 14.55 -5.00
CA ASN A 196 1.37 13.38 -5.87
C ASN A 196 1.86 12.07 -5.19
N ILE A 197 1.62 11.95 -3.89
CA ILE A 197 1.94 10.74 -3.11
C ILE A 197 0.78 9.77 -3.25
N ALA A 198 1.09 8.53 -3.64
CA ALA A 198 0.10 7.46 -3.70
C ALA A 198 -0.23 6.94 -2.29
N ILE A 199 -1.41 6.36 -2.12
CA ILE A 199 -1.86 5.78 -0.85
C ILE A 199 -1.98 4.27 -1.00
N GLU A 200 -1.39 3.54 -0.05
CA GLU A 200 -1.46 2.09 -0.03
C GLU A 200 -2.82 1.56 0.39
N ILE A 201 -3.31 0.54 -0.33
CA ILE A 201 -4.36 -0.38 0.13
C ILE A 201 -3.65 -1.57 0.76
N ASN A 202 -3.67 -1.63 2.10
CA ASN A 202 -2.89 -2.57 2.89
C ASN A 202 -3.69 -3.83 3.18
N ASN A 203 -3.17 -4.99 2.78
CA ASN A 203 -3.85 -6.28 2.95
C ASN A 203 -3.73 -6.82 4.38
N ARG A 204 -2.61 -6.57 5.07
CA ARG A 204 -2.38 -7.07 6.44
C ARG A 204 -3.36 -6.49 7.43
N TYR A 205 -3.50 -5.16 7.42
CA TYR A 205 -4.34 -4.44 8.37
C TYR A 205 -5.76 -4.19 7.85
N LYS A 206 -6.02 -4.50 6.58
CA LYS A 206 -7.29 -4.24 5.88
C LYS A 206 -7.72 -2.78 5.98
N ILE A 207 -6.80 -1.88 5.64
CA ILE A 207 -6.95 -0.44 5.63
C ILE A 207 -6.42 0.15 4.30
N PRO A 208 -6.80 1.40 3.95
CA PRO A 208 -7.84 2.23 4.57
C PRO A 208 -9.26 1.73 4.26
N SER A 209 -10.27 2.28 4.93
CA SER A 209 -11.68 1.94 4.71
C SER A 209 -12.16 2.28 3.30
N ALA A 210 -13.27 1.66 2.88
CA ALA A 210 -13.88 1.96 1.58
C ALA A 210 -14.30 3.44 1.45
N ASP A 211 -14.73 4.09 2.54
CA ASP A 211 -15.07 5.51 2.51
C ASP A 211 -13.83 6.37 2.24
N PHE A 212 -12.74 6.10 2.93
CA PHE A 212 -11.46 6.77 2.66
C PHE A 212 -11.02 6.61 1.20
N ILE A 213 -11.07 5.38 0.68
CA ILE A 213 -10.66 5.09 -0.71
C ILE A 213 -11.54 5.84 -1.71
N LYS A 214 -12.88 5.85 -1.51
CA LYS A 214 -13.81 6.59 -2.38
C LYS A 214 -13.55 8.09 -2.37
N ARG A 215 -13.24 8.67 -1.19
CA ARG A 215 -12.86 10.08 -1.04
C ARG A 215 -11.55 10.39 -1.75
N ALA A 216 -10.52 9.57 -1.52
CA ALA A 216 -9.20 9.73 -2.14
C ALA A 216 -9.28 9.60 -3.67
N LYS A 217 -10.04 8.63 -4.20
CA LYS A 217 -10.32 8.50 -5.62
C LYS A 217 -10.99 9.76 -6.19
N LYS A 218 -12.04 10.25 -5.52
CA LYS A 218 -12.73 11.49 -5.94
C LYS A 218 -11.80 12.70 -5.99
N ALA A 219 -10.83 12.77 -5.07
CA ALA A 219 -9.79 13.80 -5.07
C ALA A 219 -8.72 13.56 -6.16
N GLY A 220 -8.69 12.41 -6.81
CA GLY A 220 -7.71 12.03 -7.83
C GLY A 220 -6.37 11.59 -7.27
N VAL A 221 -6.33 11.09 -6.03
CA VAL A 221 -5.16 10.41 -5.45
C VAL A 221 -5.05 9.03 -6.08
N LYS A 222 -3.81 8.59 -6.36
CA LYS A 222 -3.52 7.24 -6.85
C LYS A 222 -3.30 6.28 -5.70
N PHE A 223 -3.49 4.99 -5.98
CA PHE A 223 -3.33 3.93 -5.00
C PHE A 223 -2.19 2.99 -5.35
N THR A 224 -1.74 2.25 -4.36
CA THR A 224 -0.88 1.08 -4.50
C THR A 224 -1.47 -0.08 -3.71
N VAL A 225 -0.99 -1.29 -3.96
CA VAL A 225 -1.34 -2.46 -3.14
C VAL A 225 -0.11 -2.86 -2.33
N GLY A 226 -0.31 -3.26 -1.08
CA GLY A 226 0.75 -3.76 -0.22
C GLY A 226 0.27 -4.89 0.69
N THR A 227 0.97 -6.01 0.69
CA THR A 227 0.75 -7.08 1.66
C THR A 227 1.32 -6.73 3.02
N ASN A 228 2.48 -6.08 3.08
CA ASN A 228 3.19 -5.76 4.33
C ASN A 228 3.30 -6.98 5.24
N ASN A 229 3.82 -8.09 4.72
CA ASN A 229 3.91 -9.36 5.44
C ASN A 229 4.77 -9.25 6.70
N ALA A 230 4.31 -9.94 7.77
CA ALA A 230 5.00 -9.98 9.06
C ALA A 230 6.09 -11.04 9.13
N ASP A 231 5.90 -12.13 8.39
CA ASP A 231 6.73 -13.33 8.36
C ASP A 231 6.82 -13.87 6.93
N GLU A 232 7.22 -15.11 6.76
CA GLU A 232 7.30 -15.81 5.47
C GLU A 232 5.95 -16.05 4.81
N ASN A 233 4.85 -15.97 5.56
CA ASN A 233 3.51 -16.19 5.02
C ASN A 233 2.93 -14.87 4.53
N PHE A 234 2.81 -14.73 3.23
CA PHE A 234 2.06 -13.64 2.63
C PHE A 234 1.06 -14.20 1.62
N SER A 235 -0.17 -13.82 1.80
CA SER A 235 -1.28 -14.23 0.93
C SER A 235 -1.44 -13.25 -0.21
N GLY A 236 -2.23 -13.66 -1.19
CA GLY A 236 -2.67 -12.78 -2.27
C GLY A 236 -3.39 -11.52 -1.76
N ALA A 237 -3.73 -10.64 -2.68
CA ALA A 237 -4.22 -9.30 -2.38
C ALA A 237 -5.74 -9.25 -2.14
N GLU A 238 -6.30 -10.10 -1.26
CA GLU A 238 -7.76 -10.27 -1.10
C GLU A 238 -8.46 -8.98 -0.69
N TYR A 239 -7.87 -8.24 0.27
CA TYR A 239 -8.46 -6.97 0.68
C TYR A 239 -8.40 -5.92 -0.43
N ALA A 240 -7.29 -5.84 -1.14
CA ALA A 240 -7.17 -4.93 -2.28
C ALA A 240 -8.15 -5.30 -3.39
N ARG A 241 -8.30 -6.59 -3.75
CA ARG A 241 -9.31 -7.04 -4.73
C ARG A 241 -10.73 -6.68 -4.29
N LYS A 242 -11.05 -6.85 -3.00
CA LYS A 242 -12.32 -6.40 -2.44
C LYS A 242 -12.51 -4.90 -2.62
N MET A 243 -11.52 -4.08 -2.28
CA MET A 243 -11.61 -2.63 -2.39
C MET A 243 -11.65 -2.14 -3.85
N ILE A 244 -10.90 -2.77 -4.74
CA ILE A 244 -10.97 -2.52 -6.19
C ILE A 244 -12.41 -2.66 -6.69
N LYS A 245 -13.06 -3.77 -6.35
CA LYS A 245 -14.45 -4.03 -6.74
C LYS A 245 -15.43 -3.05 -6.08
N GLU A 246 -15.34 -2.88 -4.76
CA GLU A 246 -16.28 -2.08 -3.97
C GLU A 246 -16.19 -0.58 -4.29
N CYS A 247 -14.97 -0.07 -4.50
CA CYS A 247 -14.73 1.33 -4.83
C CYS A 247 -14.65 1.58 -6.33
N LYS A 248 -14.88 0.54 -7.16
CA LYS A 248 -14.83 0.60 -8.63
C LYS A 248 -13.53 1.20 -9.13
N LEU A 249 -12.39 0.74 -8.57
CA LEU A 249 -11.07 1.18 -9.00
C LEU A 249 -10.73 0.56 -10.36
N THR A 250 -9.99 1.29 -11.18
CA THR A 250 -9.48 0.87 -12.48
C THR A 250 -7.95 0.96 -12.50
N GLU A 251 -7.29 0.44 -13.52
CA GLU A 251 -5.83 0.57 -13.68
C GLU A 251 -5.36 2.02 -13.60
N GLU A 252 -6.17 2.95 -14.09
CA GLU A 252 -5.88 4.39 -14.05
C GLU A 252 -5.84 4.95 -12.62
N ASP A 253 -6.46 4.30 -11.66
CA ASP A 253 -6.44 4.73 -10.25
C ASP A 253 -5.14 4.32 -9.53
N PHE A 254 -4.29 3.48 -10.16
CA PHE A 254 -3.08 2.99 -9.53
C PHE A 254 -1.83 3.76 -9.99
N TRP A 255 -0.93 3.93 -9.04
CA TRP A 255 0.41 4.44 -9.27
C TRP A 255 1.39 3.28 -9.44
N MET A 256 2.30 3.42 -10.40
CA MET A 256 3.32 2.43 -10.67
C MET A 256 4.71 3.07 -10.67
N PRO A 257 5.69 2.45 -10.02
CA PRO A 257 7.07 2.92 -10.07
C PRO A 257 7.69 2.69 -11.44
N VAL A 258 8.65 3.54 -11.79
CA VAL A 258 9.52 3.31 -12.94
C VAL A 258 10.76 2.58 -12.45
N LYS A 259 11.04 1.39 -13.01
CA LYS A 259 12.27 0.65 -12.70
C LYS A 259 13.49 1.46 -13.12
N LYS A 260 14.37 1.69 -12.17
CA LYS A 260 15.65 2.34 -12.45
C LYS A 260 16.63 1.37 -13.07
N THR A 261 17.48 1.88 -13.97
CA THR A 261 18.57 1.11 -14.53
C THR A 261 19.51 0.72 -13.39
N ARG A 262 19.63 -0.55 -13.13
CA ARG A 262 20.49 -1.11 -12.10
C ARG A 262 21.83 -1.43 -12.73
N ILE A 263 22.63 -0.38 -13.00
CA ILE A 263 23.97 -0.47 -13.58
C ILE A 263 24.98 -0.86 -12.49
#